data_9ca79c10132acb54e23aca03cb4b5939
#
_entry.id   9ca79c10132acb54e23aca03cb4b5939
#
_cell.length_a   1.000
_cell.length_b   1.000
_cell.length_c   1.000
_cell.angle_alpha   90.00
_cell.angle_beta   90.00
_cell.angle_gamma   90.00
#
_symmetry.space_group_name_H-M   'P 1'
#
loop_
_entity.id
_entity.type
_entity.pdbx_description
1 polymer ?
#
loop_
_entity_poly.entity_id
_entity_poly.type
_entity_poly.pdbx_seq_one_letter_code
_entity_poly.pdbx_strand_id
1 'polypeptide(L)'
;MDTSRTILGIDPGTNLLGFGVVRVEGKRVSYVDMGVLDMRRDKDPYAKLQAIYDCISEVCRNYRPDEIALESPFYGKNAQVVLKLGRAQGAAIIAAREFGVTTVAEYAPRKAKESIVGNGAASKEQVRMMLEKTLGVKLPEGYLDATDALAIAVCHHFETSRPVSAGKGKGGWEQFLRDNPDRVK
;
A
#
# COMPACT_ATOMS: atom_id res chain seq x y z
N MET A 1 -18.64 -15.17 11.11
CA MET A 1 -19.14 -14.12 10.21
C MET A 1 -18.04 -13.85 9.22
N ASP A 2 -18.30 -14.10 7.96
CA ASP A 2 -17.32 -13.84 6.88
C ASP A 2 -17.31 -12.33 6.64
N THR A 3 -16.34 -11.63 7.20
CA THR A 3 -16.26 -10.17 7.12
C THR A 3 -15.64 -9.81 5.78
N SER A 4 -16.48 -9.35 4.84
CA SER A 4 -16.01 -8.70 3.62
C SER A 4 -15.36 -7.36 3.99
N ARG A 5 -14.18 -7.06 3.40
CA ARG A 5 -13.51 -5.76 3.57
C ARG A 5 -12.96 -5.27 2.22
N THR A 6 -12.97 -3.97 2.05
CA THR A 6 -12.41 -3.28 0.88
C THR A 6 -11.08 -2.63 1.26
N ILE A 7 -10.04 -2.87 0.47
CA ILE A 7 -8.71 -2.30 0.67
C ILE A 7 -8.39 -1.39 -0.50
N LEU A 8 -8.00 -0.16 -0.22
CA LEU A 8 -7.48 0.80 -1.19
C LEU A 8 -5.96 0.85 -1.08
N GLY A 9 -5.27 0.44 -2.14
CA GLY A 9 -3.82 0.64 -2.30
C GLY A 9 -3.54 1.95 -3.00
N ILE A 10 -2.49 2.64 -2.58
CA ILE A 10 -2.07 3.93 -3.12
C ILE A 10 -0.57 3.92 -3.36
N ASP A 11 -0.16 4.26 -4.59
CA ASP A 11 1.23 4.56 -4.94
C ASP A 11 1.37 6.08 -5.12
N PRO A 12 1.85 6.81 -4.10
CA PRO A 12 1.90 8.26 -4.12
C PRO A 12 3.10 8.76 -4.90
N GLY A 13 2.84 9.37 -6.06
CA GLY A 13 3.86 10.04 -6.87
C GLY A 13 3.70 11.57 -6.89
N THR A 14 4.76 12.27 -7.31
CA THR A 14 4.73 13.75 -7.43
C THR A 14 4.10 14.24 -8.73
N ASN A 15 3.97 13.39 -9.72
CA ASN A 15 3.41 13.69 -11.05
C ASN A 15 2.29 12.71 -11.43
N LEU A 16 2.38 11.48 -10.98
CA LEU A 16 1.38 10.44 -11.15
C LEU A 16 1.08 9.88 -9.77
N LEU A 17 -0.19 9.61 -9.48
CA LEU A 17 -0.61 8.85 -8.30
C LEU A 17 -1.41 7.66 -8.81
N GLY A 18 -0.98 6.45 -8.44
CA GLY A 18 -1.74 5.23 -8.70
C GLY A 18 -2.68 4.92 -7.55
N PHE A 19 -3.85 4.37 -7.87
CA PHE A 19 -4.72 3.73 -6.90
C PHE A 19 -5.20 2.36 -7.39
N GLY A 20 -5.45 1.45 -6.47
CA GLY A 20 -6.00 0.13 -6.77
C GLY A 20 -6.89 -0.35 -5.64
N VAL A 21 -8.07 -0.85 -5.99
CA VAL A 21 -9.10 -1.28 -5.04
C VAL A 21 -9.32 -2.78 -5.16
N VAL A 22 -9.27 -3.47 -4.03
CA VAL A 22 -9.57 -4.90 -3.95
C VAL A 22 -10.64 -5.15 -2.89
N ARG A 23 -11.45 -6.18 -3.11
CA ARG A 23 -12.37 -6.71 -2.11
C ARG A 23 -11.88 -8.04 -1.60
N VAL A 24 -11.93 -8.21 -0.30
CA VAL A 24 -11.52 -9.44 0.40
C VAL A 24 -12.76 -10.08 1.03
N GLU A 25 -12.97 -11.35 0.75
CA GLU A 25 -14.03 -12.17 1.33
C GLU A 25 -13.39 -13.45 1.87
N GLY A 26 -13.22 -13.54 3.18
CA GLY A 26 -12.45 -14.59 3.81
C GLY A 26 -10.99 -14.62 3.32
N LYS A 27 -10.61 -15.67 2.59
CA LYS A 27 -9.26 -15.80 1.98
C LYS A 27 -9.20 -15.34 0.53
N ARG A 28 -10.33 -15.04 -0.09
CA ARG A 28 -10.41 -14.64 -1.49
C ARG A 28 -10.22 -13.14 -1.61
N VAL A 29 -9.32 -12.73 -2.46
CA VAL A 29 -9.13 -11.35 -2.90
C VAL A 29 -9.61 -11.22 -4.34
N SER A 30 -10.37 -10.18 -4.63
CA SER A 30 -10.90 -9.89 -5.97
C SER A 30 -10.61 -8.44 -6.37
N TYR A 31 -10.36 -8.26 -7.65
CA TYR A 31 -10.20 -6.94 -8.27
C TYR A 31 -11.53 -6.18 -8.25
N VAL A 32 -11.48 -4.89 -7.92
CA VAL A 32 -12.62 -3.97 -8.01
C VAL A 32 -12.36 -2.90 -9.04
N ASP A 33 -11.28 -2.11 -8.86
CA ASP A 33 -10.91 -1.02 -9.76
C ASP A 33 -9.44 -0.64 -9.60
N MET A 34 -8.91 0.11 -10.56
CA MET A 34 -7.60 0.75 -10.50
C MET A 34 -7.53 1.96 -11.44
N GLY A 35 -6.72 2.94 -11.10
CA GLY A 35 -6.54 4.11 -11.95
C GLY A 35 -5.31 4.93 -11.61
N VAL A 36 -5.09 5.96 -12.41
CA VAL A 36 -3.97 6.89 -12.27
C VAL A 36 -4.49 8.32 -12.33
N LEU A 37 -4.11 9.13 -11.36
CA LEU A 37 -4.24 10.57 -11.41
C LEU A 37 -2.98 11.16 -12.06
N ASP A 38 -3.15 11.80 -13.22
CA ASP A 38 -2.07 12.46 -13.96
C ASP A 38 -2.00 13.96 -13.66
N MET A 39 -0.97 14.36 -12.91
CA MET A 39 -0.73 15.73 -12.49
C MET A 39 0.47 16.37 -13.21
N ARG A 40 0.97 15.78 -14.31
CA ARG A 40 2.17 16.27 -15.03
C ARG A 40 1.98 17.66 -15.61
N ARG A 41 0.76 18.04 -15.96
CA ARG A 41 0.43 19.36 -16.52
C ARG A 41 0.36 20.45 -15.45
N ASP A 42 0.15 20.08 -14.21
CA ASP A 42 0.04 21.00 -13.10
C ASP A 42 1.44 21.43 -12.63
N LYS A 43 1.69 22.74 -12.60
CA LYS A 43 2.97 23.29 -12.16
C LYS A 43 2.98 23.68 -10.69
N ASP A 44 1.79 23.96 -10.13
CA ASP A 44 1.64 24.31 -8.73
C ASP A 44 1.67 23.06 -7.84
N PRO A 45 2.65 22.92 -6.95
CA PRO A 45 2.75 21.77 -6.06
C PRO A 45 1.58 21.67 -5.07
N TYR A 46 0.93 22.77 -4.74
CA TYR A 46 -0.21 22.79 -3.83
C TYR A 46 -1.51 22.39 -4.52
N ALA A 47 -1.70 22.81 -5.77
CA ALA A 47 -2.81 22.32 -6.61
C ALA A 47 -2.74 20.82 -6.82
N LYS A 48 -1.53 20.24 -6.95
CA LYS A 48 -1.36 18.78 -6.98
C LYS A 48 -1.82 18.08 -5.69
N LEU A 49 -1.57 18.67 -4.53
CA LEU A 49 -2.04 18.09 -3.26
C LEU A 49 -3.57 18.13 -3.17
N GLN A 50 -4.20 19.21 -3.65
CA GLN A 50 -5.65 19.28 -3.74
C GLN A 50 -6.20 18.22 -4.69
N ALA A 51 -5.60 18.05 -5.87
CA ALA A 51 -6.01 17.04 -6.83
C ALA A 51 -5.90 15.61 -6.26
N ILE A 52 -4.86 15.33 -5.47
CA ILE A 52 -4.71 14.04 -4.76
C ILE A 52 -5.85 13.85 -3.75
N TYR A 53 -6.11 14.87 -2.94
CA TYR A 53 -7.19 14.84 -1.96
C TYR A 53 -8.56 14.59 -2.63
N ASP A 54 -8.86 15.31 -3.70
CA ASP A 54 -10.13 15.21 -4.43
C ASP A 54 -10.27 13.81 -5.07
N CYS A 55 -9.23 13.30 -5.72
CA CYS A 55 -9.21 11.98 -6.34
C CYS A 55 -9.44 10.87 -5.30
N ILE A 56 -8.71 10.87 -4.19
CA ILE A 56 -8.86 9.84 -3.15
C ILE A 56 -10.21 9.97 -2.44
N SER A 57 -10.72 11.19 -2.24
CA SER A 57 -12.07 11.42 -1.73
C SER A 57 -13.14 10.82 -2.64
N GLU A 58 -12.99 10.96 -3.96
CA GLU A 58 -13.90 10.34 -4.95
C GLU A 58 -13.83 8.81 -4.89
N VAL A 59 -12.62 8.24 -4.88
CA VAL A 59 -12.41 6.79 -4.72
C VAL A 59 -13.05 6.29 -3.42
N CYS A 60 -12.82 6.97 -2.30
CA CYS A 60 -13.42 6.60 -1.01
C CYS A 60 -14.95 6.69 -1.01
N ARG A 61 -15.51 7.70 -1.66
CA ARG A 61 -16.97 7.86 -1.81
C ARG A 61 -17.58 6.70 -2.60
N ASN A 62 -16.91 6.28 -3.69
CA ASN A 62 -17.41 5.26 -4.61
C ASN A 62 -17.26 3.84 -4.04
N TYR A 63 -16.12 3.54 -3.40
CA TYR A 63 -15.77 2.17 -3.00
C TYR A 63 -15.83 1.91 -1.50
N ARG A 64 -15.90 2.96 -0.67
CA ARG A 64 -15.96 2.90 0.81
C ARG A 64 -14.94 1.93 1.39
N PRO A 65 -13.64 2.16 1.19
CA PRO A 65 -12.61 1.28 1.71
C PRO A 65 -12.62 1.26 3.24
N ASP A 66 -12.44 0.07 3.80
CA ASP A 66 -12.28 -0.13 5.25
C ASP A 66 -10.85 0.19 5.68
N GLU A 67 -9.89 -0.07 4.78
CA GLU A 67 -8.46 0.03 5.04
C GLU A 67 -7.75 0.69 3.85
N ILE A 68 -6.69 1.46 4.13
CA ILE A 68 -5.78 1.94 3.10
C ILE A 68 -4.37 1.43 3.34
N ALA A 69 -3.69 1.16 2.25
CA ALA A 69 -2.28 0.79 2.22
C ALA A 69 -1.53 1.66 1.23
N LEU A 70 -0.39 2.23 1.64
CA LEU A 70 0.41 3.12 0.82
C LEU A 70 1.79 2.52 0.56
N GLU A 71 2.39 2.88 -0.58
CA GLU A 71 3.81 2.67 -0.77
C GLU A 71 4.61 3.62 0.12
N SER A 72 5.53 3.07 0.93
CA SER A 72 6.43 3.88 1.76
C SER A 72 7.42 4.64 0.88
N PRO A 73 7.67 5.92 1.15
CA PRO A 73 8.69 6.67 0.44
C PRO A 73 10.06 6.00 0.58
N PHE A 74 10.72 5.74 -0.53
CA PHE A 74 12.11 5.29 -0.47
C PHE A 74 13.00 6.45 -0.05
N TYR A 75 13.78 6.24 1.02
CA TYR A 75 14.78 7.20 1.48
C TYR A 75 15.93 7.29 0.47
N GLY A 76 15.71 8.02 -0.61
CA GLY A 76 16.74 8.33 -1.59
C GLY A 76 17.62 9.49 -1.13
N LYS A 77 18.70 9.74 -1.87
CA LYS A 77 19.66 10.84 -1.58
C LYS A 77 19.04 12.23 -1.70
N ASN A 78 17.82 12.37 -2.26
CA ASN A 78 17.17 13.65 -2.49
C ASN A 78 16.03 13.89 -1.47
N ALA A 79 16.36 14.59 -0.39
CA ALA A 79 15.40 14.95 0.67
C ALA A 79 14.18 15.75 0.16
N GLN A 80 14.35 16.56 -0.90
CA GLN A 80 13.25 17.33 -1.51
C GLN A 80 12.19 16.42 -2.13
N VAL A 81 12.61 15.32 -2.76
CA VAL A 81 11.68 14.33 -3.33
C VAL A 81 10.93 13.61 -2.22
N VAL A 82 11.63 13.16 -1.19
CA VAL A 82 11.02 12.49 -0.02
C VAL A 82 9.99 13.39 0.65
N LEU A 83 10.31 14.69 0.83
CA LEU A 83 9.38 15.65 1.41
C LEU A 83 8.12 15.84 0.54
N LYS A 84 8.26 15.90 -0.79
CA LYS A 84 7.12 15.99 -1.71
C LYS A 84 6.25 14.74 -1.66
N LEU A 85 6.84 13.55 -1.62
CA LEU A 85 6.13 12.28 -1.49
C LEU A 85 5.37 12.19 -0.16
N GLY A 86 6.00 12.58 0.95
CA GLY A 86 5.35 12.61 2.26
C GLY A 86 4.15 13.58 2.31
N ARG A 87 4.21 14.74 1.61
CA ARG A 87 3.06 15.63 1.47
C ARG A 87 1.93 14.98 0.67
N ALA A 88 2.26 14.30 -0.45
CA ALA A 88 1.28 13.57 -1.26
C ALA A 88 0.60 12.45 -0.46
N GLN A 89 1.37 11.67 0.31
CA GLN A 89 0.82 10.67 1.23
C GLN A 89 -0.10 11.31 2.27
N GLY A 90 0.33 12.41 2.90
CA GLY A 90 -0.48 13.11 3.89
C GLY A 90 -1.84 13.55 3.32
N ALA A 91 -1.87 14.10 2.09
CA ALA A 91 -3.11 14.48 1.41
C ALA A 91 -4.02 13.27 1.18
N ALA A 92 -3.47 12.14 0.70
CA ALA A 92 -4.22 10.91 0.47
C ALA A 92 -4.77 10.31 1.78
N ILE A 93 -3.96 10.29 2.84
CA ILE A 93 -4.37 9.76 4.15
C ILE A 93 -5.51 10.60 4.74
N ILE A 94 -5.41 11.93 4.71
CA ILE A 94 -6.46 12.81 5.25
C ILE A 94 -7.76 12.67 4.46
N ALA A 95 -7.68 12.58 3.11
CA ALA A 95 -8.85 12.31 2.28
C ALA A 95 -9.56 10.99 2.70
N ALA A 96 -8.81 9.91 2.88
CA ALA A 96 -9.39 8.63 3.31
C ALA A 96 -9.96 8.68 4.75
N ARG A 97 -9.29 9.37 5.66
CA ARG A 97 -9.74 9.56 7.05
C ARG A 97 -11.09 10.26 7.14
N GLU A 98 -11.38 11.22 6.27
CA GLU A 98 -12.66 11.92 6.22
C GLU A 98 -13.83 10.97 5.90
N PHE A 99 -13.57 9.88 5.17
CA PHE A 99 -14.55 8.83 4.89
C PHE A 99 -14.58 7.69 5.92
N GLY A 100 -13.96 7.90 7.08
CA GLY A 100 -14.03 6.97 8.21
C GLY A 100 -12.99 5.85 8.18
N VAL A 101 -12.04 5.84 7.24
CA VAL A 101 -10.95 4.86 7.20
C VAL A 101 -10.04 5.05 8.41
N THR A 102 -9.93 4.05 9.28
CA THR A 102 -9.09 4.10 10.49
C THR A 102 -7.78 3.35 10.35
N THR A 103 -7.76 2.32 9.50
CA THR A 103 -6.57 1.48 9.29
C THR A 103 -5.74 2.04 8.13
N VAL A 104 -4.50 2.43 8.46
CA VAL A 104 -3.51 2.92 7.50
C VAL A 104 -2.25 2.06 7.64
N ALA A 105 -1.79 1.48 6.56
CA ALA A 105 -0.57 0.68 6.53
C ALA A 105 0.39 1.19 5.44
N GLU A 106 1.69 1.03 5.67
CA GLU A 106 2.71 1.40 4.70
C GLU A 106 3.61 0.20 4.38
N TYR A 107 3.94 0.04 3.11
CA TYR A 107 4.77 -1.05 2.62
C TYR A 107 5.90 -0.55 1.73
N ALA A 108 7.12 -1.02 1.99
CA ALA A 108 8.24 -0.77 1.09
C ALA A 108 7.99 -1.47 -0.28
N PRO A 109 8.42 -0.88 -1.41
CA PRO A 109 8.27 -1.47 -2.75
C PRO A 109 8.78 -2.91 -2.84
N ARG A 110 9.93 -3.18 -2.21
CA ARG A 110 10.51 -4.51 -2.14
C ARG A 110 9.59 -5.51 -1.42
N LYS A 111 8.93 -5.07 -0.34
CA LYS A 111 8.02 -5.91 0.45
C LYS A 111 6.77 -6.27 -0.34
N ALA A 112 6.21 -5.32 -1.09
CA ALA A 112 5.07 -5.56 -1.96
C ALA A 112 5.42 -6.62 -3.02
N LYS A 113 6.55 -6.48 -3.71
CA LYS A 113 7.04 -7.47 -4.69
C LYS A 113 7.25 -8.84 -4.08
N GLU A 114 7.91 -8.90 -2.92
CA GLU A 114 8.17 -10.16 -2.21
C GLU A 114 6.88 -10.87 -1.80
N SER A 115 5.87 -10.13 -1.34
CA SER A 115 4.60 -10.72 -0.91
C SER A 115 3.80 -11.33 -2.06
N ILE A 116 3.93 -10.78 -3.28
CA ILE A 116 3.17 -11.20 -4.46
C ILE A 116 3.91 -12.28 -5.25
N VAL A 117 5.21 -12.10 -5.50
CA VAL A 117 6.02 -12.98 -6.37
C VAL A 117 6.94 -13.90 -5.57
N GLY A 118 7.14 -13.63 -4.26
CA GLY A 118 8.15 -14.32 -3.45
C GLY A 118 9.57 -13.79 -3.64
N ASN A 119 9.76 -12.75 -4.48
CA ASN A 119 11.06 -12.15 -4.78
C ASN A 119 10.96 -10.62 -4.82
N GLY A 120 11.60 -9.94 -3.87
CA GLY A 120 11.61 -8.46 -3.79
C GLY A 120 12.36 -7.76 -4.93
N ALA A 121 13.11 -8.49 -5.78
CA ALA A 121 13.77 -7.98 -6.97
C ALA A 121 12.98 -8.26 -8.27
N ALA A 122 11.73 -8.74 -8.16
CA ALA A 122 10.88 -9.03 -9.32
C ALA A 122 10.67 -7.80 -10.21
N SER A 123 10.58 -8.03 -11.53
CA SER A 123 10.23 -6.97 -12.48
C SER A 123 8.75 -6.56 -12.35
N LYS A 124 8.40 -5.38 -12.87
CA LYS A 124 6.99 -4.91 -12.89
C LYS A 124 6.09 -5.87 -13.67
N GLU A 125 6.59 -6.45 -14.75
CA GLU A 125 5.88 -7.44 -15.57
C GLU A 125 5.59 -8.72 -14.80
N GLN A 126 6.55 -9.21 -14.02
CA GLN A 126 6.36 -10.39 -13.16
C GLN A 126 5.32 -10.12 -12.07
N VAL A 127 5.35 -8.94 -11.45
CA VAL A 127 4.34 -8.52 -10.46
C VAL A 127 2.96 -8.48 -11.10
N ARG A 128 2.83 -7.83 -12.27
CA ARG A 128 1.57 -7.74 -13.02
C ARG A 128 1.01 -9.13 -13.35
N MET A 129 1.84 -10.01 -13.93
CA MET A 129 1.42 -11.37 -14.29
C MET A 129 0.91 -12.14 -13.06
N MET A 130 1.58 -12.00 -11.92
CA MET A 130 1.17 -12.67 -10.69
C MET A 130 -0.11 -12.05 -10.11
N LEU A 131 -0.30 -10.73 -10.19
CA LEU A 131 -1.55 -10.06 -9.83
C LEU A 131 -2.72 -10.54 -10.68
N GLU A 132 -2.55 -10.59 -12.00
CA GLU A 132 -3.58 -11.10 -12.92
C GLU A 132 -3.99 -12.54 -12.57
N LYS A 133 -3.02 -13.39 -12.27
CA LYS A 133 -3.26 -14.77 -11.82
C LYS A 133 -3.98 -14.83 -10.48
N THR A 134 -3.56 -14.02 -9.51
CA THR A 134 -4.10 -14.00 -8.15
C THR A 134 -5.53 -13.48 -8.13
N LEU A 135 -5.81 -12.43 -8.91
CA LEU A 135 -7.10 -11.76 -8.97
C LEU A 135 -8.05 -12.38 -10.00
N GLY A 136 -7.54 -13.25 -10.89
CA GLY A 136 -8.32 -13.92 -11.93
C GLY A 136 -8.82 -12.99 -13.03
N VAL A 137 -8.12 -11.88 -13.30
CA VAL A 137 -8.50 -10.86 -14.28
C VAL A 137 -7.30 -10.47 -15.14
N LYS A 138 -7.57 -9.96 -16.36
CA LYS A 138 -6.55 -9.22 -17.13
C LYS A 138 -6.59 -7.75 -16.75
N LEU A 139 -5.43 -7.21 -16.35
CA LEU A 139 -5.31 -5.79 -16.00
C LEU A 139 -5.14 -4.93 -17.26
N PRO A 140 -5.69 -3.70 -17.29
CA PRO A 140 -5.53 -2.77 -18.39
C PRO A 140 -4.04 -2.48 -18.68
N GLU A 141 -3.67 -2.33 -19.95
CA GLU A 141 -2.30 -1.98 -20.34
C GLU A 141 -2.04 -0.48 -20.13
N GLY A 142 -0.77 -0.12 -19.87
CA GLY A 142 -0.33 1.27 -19.77
C GLY A 142 -0.49 1.92 -18.38
N TYR A 143 -1.06 1.24 -17.40
CA TYR A 143 -1.32 1.76 -16.04
C TYR A 143 -0.33 1.20 -15.01
N LEU A 144 0.97 1.45 -15.18
CA LEU A 144 2.02 0.88 -14.31
C LEU A 144 1.87 1.32 -12.84
N ASP A 145 1.64 2.62 -12.60
CA ASP A 145 1.49 3.15 -11.24
C ASP A 145 0.23 2.61 -10.54
N ALA A 146 -0.86 2.42 -11.29
CA ALA A 146 -2.06 1.77 -10.77
C ALA A 146 -1.82 0.28 -10.46
N THR A 147 -0.97 -0.39 -11.25
CA THR A 147 -0.56 -1.78 -10.98
C THR A 147 0.28 -1.87 -9.70
N ASP A 148 1.20 -0.91 -9.47
CA ASP A 148 1.98 -0.82 -8.25
C ASP A 148 1.07 -0.58 -7.04
N ALA A 149 0.09 0.33 -7.15
CA ALA A 149 -0.92 0.56 -6.10
C ALA A 149 -1.78 -0.68 -5.82
N LEU A 150 -2.21 -1.40 -6.85
CA LEU A 150 -2.94 -2.65 -6.70
C LEU A 150 -2.09 -3.72 -6.00
N ALA A 151 -0.79 -3.78 -6.30
CA ALA A 151 0.18 -4.64 -5.62
C ALA A 151 0.26 -4.34 -4.12
N ILE A 152 0.23 -3.07 -3.74
CA ILE A 152 0.22 -2.62 -2.33
C ILE A 152 -1.07 -3.10 -1.62
N ALA A 153 -2.24 -2.99 -2.25
CA ALA A 153 -3.50 -3.47 -1.68
C ALA A 153 -3.48 -4.99 -1.44
N VAL A 154 -3.01 -5.77 -2.44
CA VAL A 154 -2.87 -7.24 -2.32
C VAL A 154 -1.82 -7.62 -1.29
N CYS A 155 -0.70 -6.89 -1.21
CA CYS A 155 0.32 -7.07 -0.17
C CYS A 155 -0.30 -6.90 1.22
N HIS A 156 -1.09 -5.86 1.43
CA HIS A 156 -1.77 -5.60 2.70
C HIS A 156 -2.71 -6.75 3.08
N HIS A 157 -3.48 -7.27 2.12
CA HIS A 157 -4.29 -8.46 2.35
C HIS A 157 -3.46 -9.66 2.83
N PHE A 158 -2.34 -9.97 2.15
CA PHE A 158 -1.51 -11.10 2.52
C PHE A 158 -0.85 -10.93 3.90
N GLU A 159 -0.36 -9.74 4.22
CA GLU A 159 0.28 -9.48 5.51
C GLU A 159 -0.72 -9.56 6.68
N THR A 160 -1.93 -9.04 6.50
CA THR A 160 -2.98 -9.06 7.54
C THR A 160 -3.72 -10.39 7.65
N SER A 161 -3.66 -11.24 6.61
CA SER A 161 -4.27 -12.58 6.60
C SER A 161 -3.33 -13.67 7.11
N ARG A 162 -2.03 -13.37 7.30
CA ARG A 162 -1.10 -14.31 7.93
C ARG A 162 -1.57 -14.55 9.36
N PRO A 163 -1.76 -15.83 9.80
CA PRO A 163 -1.96 -16.08 11.21
C PRO A 163 -0.78 -15.44 11.93
N VAL A 164 -1.08 -14.61 12.94
CA VAL A 164 -0.06 -14.19 13.89
C VAL A 164 0.51 -15.50 14.41
N SER A 165 1.62 -15.96 13.86
CA SER A 165 2.39 -17.01 14.49
C SER A 165 2.69 -16.42 15.86
N ALA A 166 2.01 -16.95 16.88
CA ALA A 166 2.39 -16.70 18.26
C ALA A 166 3.87 -17.03 18.25
N GLY A 167 4.68 -15.99 18.25
CA GLY A 167 6.10 -16.13 18.03
C GLY A 167 6.60 -17.20 18.98
N LYS A 168 7.14 -18.27 18.44
CA LYS A 168 8.21 -18.92 19.12
C LYS A 168 9.36 -17.89 19.11
N GLY A 169 9.15 -16.83 19.87
CA GLY A 169 10.21 -15.94 20.29
C GLY A 169 11.20 -16.84 20.99
N LYS A 170 12.29 -17.14 20.35
CA LYS A 170 13.48 -17.56 21.08
C LYS A 170 13.74 -16.45 22.08
N GLY A 171 13.37 -16.69 23.34
CA GLY A 171 13.64 -15.88 24.50
C GLY A 171 13.31 -14.41 24.35
N GLY A 172 12.21 -13.98 24.97
CA GLY A 172 11.92 -12.55 25.09
C GLY A 172 13.05 -11.82 25.79
N TRP A 173 12.98 -10.50 25.83
CA TRP A 173 13.94 -9.63 26.52
C TRP A 173 14.34 -10.14 27.92
N GLU A 174 13.44 -10.77 28.63
CA GLU A 174 13.69 -11.44 29.93
C GLU A 174 14.69 -12.61 29.84
N GLN A 175 14.67 -13.38 28.74
CA GLN A 175 15.66 -14.44 28.53
C GLN A 175 17.00 -13.86 28.11
N PHE A 176 17.01 -12.80 27.29
CA PHE A 176 18.23 -12.08 26.96
C PHE A 176 18.90 -11.51 28.21
N LEU A 177 18.13 -10.93 29.13
CA LEU A 177 18.62 -10.41 30.41
C LEU A 177 19.18 -11.52 31.31
N ARG A 178 18.55 -12.69 31.33
CA ARG A 178 19.05 -13.88 32.07
C ARG A 178 20.35 -14.41 31.50
N ASP A 179 20.47 -14.42 30.17
CA ASP A 179 21.65 -14.96 29.48
C ASP A 179 22.82 -13.95 29.43
N ASN A 180 22.60 -12.69 29.79
CA ASN A 180 23.59 -11.61 29.79
C ASN A 180 23.51 -10.74 31.04
N PRO A 181 23.73 -11.31 32.24
CA PRO A 181 23.58 -10.57 33.51
C PRO A 181 24.56 -9.40 33.64
N ASP A 182 25.74 -9.49 33.00
CA ASP A 182 26.79 -8.47 33.07
C ASP A 182 26.55 -7.24 32.17
N ARG A 183 25.49 -7.27 31.31
CA ARG A 183 25.14 -6.16 30.43
C ARG A 183 24.06 -5.24 30.99
N VAL A 184 23.51 -5.56 32.14
CA VAL A 184 22.48 -4.79 32.82
C VAL A 184 23.11 -4.19 34.08
N LYS A 185 23.58 -2.96 33.97
CA LYS A 185 23.96 -2.13 35.12
C LYS A 185 22.91 -1.07 35.34
#